data_70381bfa3672478c9e3493ab8f0940ae
#
_entry.id   70381bfa3672478c9e3493ab8f0940ae
#
_cell.length_a   1.000
_cell.length_b   1.000
_cell.length_c   1.000
_cell.angle_alpha   90.00
_cell.angle_beta   90.00
_cell.angle_gamma   90.00
#
_symmetry.space_group_name_H-M   'P 1'
#
loop_
_entity.id
_entity.type
_entity.pdbx_description
1 polymer ?
#
loop_
_entity_poly.entity_id
_entity_poly.type
_entity_poly.pdbx_seq_one_letter_code
_entity_poly.pdbx_strand_id
1 'polypeptide(L)'
;MARFRRKTCIVLSLFTLFIFGTMMGLKTLKPTDGFGDLGPGLHLMPFAERVDPRRPISPKANLMLPPTVTRANAAHLEGYPAANYDLHIFYYGWYGNPRFDGRFVHWDHLLVPHWDPKVAASYPKGRHSPPEDIGSSFYPELGPYSSRDPRVIEEHMRQLRSAAVGVLVLSWYPSGLEDDNSKPVDDLVPAILVAADRYGLKVAFHILPYIGRNDHTVYENVKYIVDKYGSHSAFYRYRTSTGRLLPMFYIYDSYLTLPAAWANLLTPSGSRSVRNTPYDGMFIGLIVEEKHKQDILESGFDGLYTYFASNGFSFGSSHQNWKTIKTFCDSNNLMFIPSVGPGYVDTRIRPWNNHNTRNRVSGKYYETALHAALTVRPEIISITSFNEWHEGTQIEKAAQKKTAQYTYLDYLPHGPNLYLELTHKWAEHFCKEKEQWLM
;
A
#
# COMPACT_ATOMS: atom_id res chain seq x y z
N MET A 1 -33.06 7.86 13.69
CA MET A 1 -31.74 8.09 13.06
C MET A 1 -30.56 7.87 14.00
N ALA A 2 -30.56 8.30 15.26
CA ALA A 2 -29.44 8.10 16.20
C ALA A 2 -29.11 6.62 16.54
N ARG A 3 -30.09 5.71 16.54
CA ARG A 3 -29.88 4.27 16.80
C ARG A 3 -29.19 3.53 15.63
N PHE A 4 -29.35 4.02 14.40
CA PHE A 4 -28.71 3.43 13.22
C PHE A 4 -27.22 3.82 13.17
N ARG A 5 -26.88 5.07 13.47
CA ARG A 5 -25.48 5.57 13.51
C ARG A 5 -24.63 4.86 14.57
N ARG A 6 -25.19 4.58 15.77
CA ARG A 6 -24.48 3.82 16.83
C ARG A 6 -24.12 2.39 16.40
N LYS A 7 -24.98 1.72 15.63
CA LYS A 7 -24.71 0.36 15.14
C LYS A 7 -23.60 0.36 14.06
N THR A 8 -23.53 1.39 13.23
CA THR A 8 -22.50 1.52 12.18
C THR A 8 -21.12 1.81 12.77
N CYS A 9 -21.02 2.70 13.77
CA CYS A 9 -19.75 2.92 14.49
C CYS A 9 -19.26 1.67 15.23
N ILE A 10 -20.16 0.91 15.84
CA ILE A 10 -19.79 -0.35 16.53
C ILE A 10 -19.31 -1.39 15.53
N VAL A 11 -19.92 -1.46 14.35
CA VAL A 11 -19.53 -2.42 13.29
C VAL A 11 -18.18 -2.05 12.67
N LEU A 12 -17.89 -0.76 12.42
CA LEU A 12 -16.58 -0.32 11.91
C LEU A 12 -15.46 -0.49 12.96
N SER A 13 -15.73 -0.18 14.23
CA SER A 13 -14.80 -0.48 15.33
C SER A 13 -14.59 -1.98 15.52
N LEU A 14 -15.63 -2.80 15.32
CA LEU A 14 -15.53 -4.25 15.34
C LEU A 14 -14.82 -4.81 14.10
N PHE A 15 -14.92 -4.14 12.94
CA PHE A 15 -14.28 -4.57 11.71
C PHE A 15 -12.77 -4.34 11.74
N THR A 16 -12.31 -3.17 12.21
CA THR A 16 -10.90 -2.92 12.51
C THR A 16 -10.37 -3.80 13.65
N LEU A 17 -11.19 -4.09 14.66
CA LEU A 17 -10.89 -5.02 15.73
C LEU A 17 -10.86 -6.48 15.24
N PHE A 18 -11.72 -6.86 14.30
CA PHE A 18 -11.79 -8.21 13.74
C PHE A 18 -10.57 -8.50 12.84
N ILE A 19 -10.16 -7.55 12.00
CA ILE A 19 -8.94 -7.64 11.18
C ILE A 19 -7.71 -7.83 12.07
N PHE A 20 -7.59 -7.06 13.15
CA PHE A 20 -6.48 -7.20 14.10
C PHE A 20 -6.60 -8.45 14.98
N GLY A 21 -7.80 -8.85 15.36
CA GLY A 21 -8.08 -10.04 16.17
C GLY A 21 -7.76 -11.34 15.43
N THR A 22 -8.11 -11.44 14.16
CA THR A 22 -7.75 -12.60 13.32
C THR A 22 -6.25 -12.68 13.07
N MET A 23 -5.57 -11.56 12.84
CA MET A 23 -4.12 -11.53 12.69
C MET A 23 -3.34 -11.90 13.98
N MET A 24 -3.88 -11.60 15.16
CA MET A 24 -3.25 -11.95 16.44
C MET A 24 -3.66 -13.32 16.98
N GLY A 25 -4.87 -13.80 16.71
CA GLY A 25 -5.26 -15.18 17.01
C GLY A 25 -4.35 -16.21 16.33
N LEU A 26 -3.79 -15.85 15.17
CA LEU A 26 -2.81 -16.67 14.43
C LEU A 26 -1.41 -16.72 15.06
N LYS A 27 -1.03 -15.73 15.89
CA LYS A 27 0.27 -15.75 16.58
C LYS A 27 0.29 -16.60 17.87
N THR A 28 -0.87 -16.99 18.39
CA THR A 28 -0.98 -17.81 19.59
C THR A 28 -1.02 -19.31 19.31
N LEU A 29 -1.12 -19.72 18.05
CA LEU A 29 -0.99 -21.11 17.66
C LEU A 29 0.50 -21.46 17.49
N LYS A 30 1.10 -22.06 18.52
CA LYS A 30 2.43 -22.69 18.43
C LYS A 30 2.38 -23.77 17.35
N PRO A 31 3.46 -23.95 16.54
CA PRO A 31 3.56 -25.13 15.69
C PRO A 31 3.64 -26.36 16.60
N THR A 32 2.65 -27.22 16.53
CA THR A 32 2.75 -28.57 17.07
C THR A 32 3.46 -29.42 16.03
N ASP A 33 4.66 -29.86 16.37
CA ASP A 33 5.36 -30.93 15.67
C ASP A 33 4.47 -32.18 15.64
N GLY A 34 4.16 -32.66 14.43
CA GLY A 34 3.41 -33.87 14.22
C GLY A 34 3.76 -34.46 12.88
N PHE A 35 4.80 -35.30 12.84
CA PHE A 35 5.08 -36.25 11.76
C PHE A 35 3.92 -37.22 11.63
N GLY A 36 3.40 -37.41 10.41
CA GLY A 36 2.42 -38.41 10.05
C GLY A 36 2.56 -38.76 8.59
N ASP A 37 3.33 -39.78 8.35
CA ASP A 37 3.54 -40.52 7.10
C ASP A 37 2.24 -41.18 6.62
N LEU A 38 1.93 -41.10 5.30
CA LEU A 38 1.17 -42.12 4.57
C LEU A 38 1.14 -41.83 3.03
N GLY A 39 1.83 -42.52 2.29
CA GLY A 39 1.73 -43.52 1.29
C GLY A 39 0.94 -43.23 -0.04
N PRO A 40 1.17 -43.98 -1.12
CA PRO A 40 1.35 -43.43 -2.46
C PRO A 40 0.13 -43.62 -3.38
N GLY A 41 0.07 -42.78 -4.43
CA GLY A 41 -0.57 -43.15 -5.68
C GLY A 41 -1.81 -42.38 -6.08
N LEU A 42 -1.63 -41.40 -6.94
CA LEU A 42 -2.60 -41.08 -7.99
C LEU A 42 -1.85 -40.49 -9.19
N HIS A 43 -1.89 -41.25 -10.29
CA HIS A 43 -1.40 -40.84 -11.59
C HIS A 43 -2.14 -39.60 -12.08
N LEU A 44 -1.42 -38.49 -12.23
CA LEU A 44 -1.91 -37.29 -12.93
C LEU A 44 -1.56 -37.41 -14.42
N MET A 45 -2.58 -37.36 -15.25
CA MET A 45 -2.49 -37.19 -16.69
C MET A 45 -1.82 -35.83 -17.03
N PRO A 46 -1.04 -35.72 -18.11
CA PRO A 46 -0.40 -34.47 -18.47
C PRO A 46 -1.44 -33.44 -18.91
N PHE A 47 -1.48 -32.34 -18.20
CA PHE A 47 -2.23 -31.17 -18.62
C PHE A 47 -1.57 -30.56 -19.86
N ALA A 48 -2.39 -30.38 -20.91
CA ALA A 48 -2.01 -29.62 -22.08
C ALA A 48 -1.61 -28.17 -21.66
N GLU A 49 -0.45 -27.74 -22.12
CA GLU A 49 0.13 -26.42 -21.91
C GLU A 49 -0.86 -25.36 -22.42
N ARG A 50 -1.60 -24.73 -21.51
CA ARG A 50 -2.38 -23.52 -21.83
C ARG A 50 -1.40 -22.37 -21.89
N VAL A 51 -1.11 -21.89 -23.07
CA VAL A 51 -0.41 -20.63 -23.27
C VAL A 51 -1.32 -19.51 -22.71
N ASP A 52 -1.00 -18.99 -21.53
CA ASP A 52 -1.69 -17.81 -20.97
C ASP A 52 -1.21 -16.57 -21.74
N PRO A 53 -2.10 -15.85 -22.44
CA PRO A 53 -1.75 -14.64 -23.18
C PRO A 53 -1.30 -13.47 -22.30
N ARG A 54 -1.29 -13.65 -20.96
CA ARG A 54 -0.90 -12.64 -19.99
C ARG A 54 0.51 -12.84 -19.41
N ARG A 55 1.26 -13.79 -19.94
CA ARG A 55 2.62 -14.09 -19.47
C ARG A 55 3.46 -12.80 -19.45
N PRO A 56 3.93 -12.32 -18.27
CA PRO A 56 4.93 -11.27 -18.24
C PRO A 56 6.19 -11.81 -18.92
N ILE A 57 6.77 -11.06 -19.79
CA ILE A 57 8.11 -11.40 -20.31
C ILE A 57 9.02 -11.35 -19.10
N SER A 58 9.84 -12.37 -18.92
CA SER A 58 11.11 -12.27 -18.23
C SER A 58 11.76 -10.93 -18.61
N PRO A 59 12.25 -10.16 -17.66
CA PRO A 59 12.15 -8.72 -17.60
C PRO A 59 12.88 -8.02 -18.76
N LYS A 60 12.16 -7.72 -19.82
CA LYS A 60 12.54 -6.55 -20.64
C LYS A 60 12.00 -5.35 -19.88
N ALA A 61 12.89 -4.45 -19.49
CA ALA A 61 12.57 -3.25 -18.74
C ALA A 61 11.19 -2.71 -19.14
N ASN A 62 10.42 -2.32 -18.16
CA ASN A 62 9.15 -1.64 -18.36
C ASN A 62 9.46 -0.25 -18.95
N LEU A 63 9.93 -0.24 -20.20
CA LEU A 63 10.17 0.96 -20.97
C LEU A 63 8.79 1.55 -21.28
N MET A 64 8.15 2.14 -20.23
CA MET A 64 7.18 3.16 -20.50
C MET A 64 7.91 4.18 -21.37
N LEU A 65 7.39 4.41 -22.59
CA LEU A 65 7.78 5.61 -23.33
C LEU A 65 7.64 6.77 -22.33
N PRO A 66 8.67 7.60 -22.17
CA PRO A 66 8.55 8.73 -21.27
C PRO A 66 7.26 9.46 -21.64
N PRO A 67 6.46 9.90 -20.64
CA PRO A 67 5.27 10.70 -20.92
C PRO A 67 5.70 11.81 -21.87
N THR A 68 4.84 12.16 -22.84
CA THR A 68 5.11 13.27 -23.75
C THR A 68 5.14 14.53 -22.89
N VAL A 69 6.31 14.80 -22.29
CA VAL A 69 6.54 15.94 -21.41
C VAL A 69 6.43 17.15 -22.31
N THR A 70 5.42 17.97 -22.09
CA THR A 70 5.34 19.26 -22.78
C THR A 70 6.59 20.07 -22.47
N ARG A 71 7.05 20.93 -23.36
CA ARG A 71 8.28 21.73 -23.19
C ARG A 71 8.28 22.54 -21.87
N ALA A 72 7.10 22.95 -21.39
CA ALA A 72 6.91 23.63 -20.12
C ALA A 72 7.15 22.70 -18.90
N ASN A 73 6.70 21.43 -18.96
CA ASN A 73 6.93 20.46 -17.89
C ASN A 73 8.40 20.00 -17.85
N ALA A 74 9.10 19.95 -19.00
CA ALA A 74 10.51 19.58 -19.04
C ALA A 74 11.39 20.58 -18.26
N ALA A 75 11.15 21.89 -18.42
CA ALA A 75 11.89 22.92 -17.68
C ALA A 75 11.60 22.87 -16.16
N HIS A 76 10.39 22.52 -15.75
CA HIS A 76 10.02 22.38 -14.33
C HIS A 76 10.69 21.17 -13.66
N LEU A 77 11.06 20.15 -14.43
CA LEU A 77 11.69 18.91 -13.92
C LEU A 77 13.22 18.95 -13.99
N GLU A 78 13.80 20.04 -14.46
CA GLU A 78 15.26 20.20 -14.48
C GLU A 78 15.82 20.16 -13.04
N GLY A 79 16.83 19.33 -12.82
CA GLY A 79 17.44 19.10 -11.51
C GLY A 79 16.79 18.00 -10.64
N TYR A 80 15.65 17.44 -11.04
CA TYR A 80 15.11 16.26 -10.38
C TYR A 80 15.64 14.96 -10.99
N PRO A 81 15.80 13.88 -10.15
CA PRO A 81 16.14 12.57 -10.69
C PRO A 81 15.04 12.04 -11.62
N ALA A 82 15.33 11.12 -12.50
CA ALA A 82 14.32 10.43 -13.30
C ALA A 82 13.36 9.63 -12.40
N ALA A 83 12.05 9.68 -12.71
CA ALA A 83 11.07 8.88 -11.98
C ALA A 83 11.24 7.39 -12.33
N ASN A 84 11.34 6.55 -11.31
CA ASN A 84 11.38 5.09 -11.47
C ASN A 84 9.96 4.54 -11.35
N TYR A 85 9.35 4.16 -12.48
CA TYR A 85 7.97 3.64 -12.52
C TYR A 85 7.84 2.18 -12.03
N ASP A 86 8.93 1.54 -11.65
CA ASP A 86 8.94 0.25 -10.96
C ASP A 86 9.04 0.42 -9.43
N LEU A 87 9.10 1.67 -8.96
CA LEU A 87 9.07 2.01 -7.54
C LEU A 87 7.75 2.69 -7.21
N HIS A 88 6.90 1.96 -6.49
CA HIS A 88 5.57 2.39 -6.08
C HIS A 88 5.58 2.79 -4.60
N ILE A 89 4.70 3.71 -4.19
CA ILE A 89 4.59 4.11 -2.78
C ILE A 89 3.13 4.33 -2.38
N PHE A 90 2.73 3.80 -1.23
CA PHE A 90 1.38 4.01 -0.69
C PHE A 90 1.25 5.42 -0.14
N TYR A 91 0.16 6.09 -0.55
CA TYR A 91 -0.14 7.49 -0.26
C TYR A 91 -1.54 7.63 0.33
N TYR A 92 -1.67 8.45 1.39
CA TYR A 92 -2.90 8.66 2.14
C TYR A 92 -3.38 10.10 2.00
N GLY A 93 -4.61 10.27 1.52
CA GLY A 93 -5.25 11.57 1.26
C GLY A 93 -6.35 11.93 2.27
N TRP A 94 -6.27 11.48 3.52
CA TRP A 94 -7.37 11.58 4.51
C TRP A 94 -7.15 12.60 5.62
N TYR A 95 -6.01 13.31 5.64
CA TYR A 95 -5.71 14.29 6.67
C TYR A 95 -6.47 15.59 6.45
N GLY A 96 -6.93 16.20 7.54
CA GLY A 96 -7.63 17.47 7.50
C GLY A 96 -7.19 18.43 8.61
N ASN A 97 -7.35 19.74 8.35
CA ASN A 97 -7.13 20.80 9.33
C ASN A 97 -8.26 21.83 9.31
N PRO A 98 -8.38 22.71 10.36
CA PRO A 98 -9.46 23.67 10.46
C PRO A 98 -9.59 24.60 9.26
N ARG A 99 -8.48 24.96 8.61
CA ARG A 99 -8.49 25.91 7.49
C ARG A 99 -9.22 25.39 6.26
N PHE A 100 -9.06 24.10 5.92
CA PHE A 100 -9.61 23.48 4.72
C PHE A 100 -10.81 22.58 4.99
N ASP A 101 -10.86 22.02 6.22
CA ASP A 101 -11.81 20.96 6.58
C ASP A 101 -12.75 21.37 7.71
N GLY A 102 -12.56 22.56 8.30
CA GLY A 102 -13.35 23.08 9.43
C GLY A 102 -12.95 22.48 10.78
N ARG A 103 -12.15 21.42 10.79
CA ARG A 103 -11.62 20.73 11.98
C ARG A 103 -10.36 19.95 11.62
N PHE A 104 -9.67 19.43 12.64
CA PHE A 104 -8.66 18.41 12.40
C PHE A 104 -9.34 17.07 12.08
N VAL A 105 -8.77 16.33 11.11
CA VAL A 105 -9.23 15.01 10.67
C VAL A 105 -8.03 14.09 10.62
N HIS A 106 -8.12 12.91 11.17
CA HIS A 106 -7.06 11.92 11.40
C HIS A 106 -5.97 12.38 12.38
N TRP A 107 -5.54 13.62 12.37
CA TRP A 107 -4.57 14.12 13.36
C TRP A 107 -5.09 14.00 14.80
N ASP A 108 -6.42 14.13 14.99
CA ASP A 108 -7.15 13.93 16.24
C ASP A 108 -7.53 12.47 16.51
N HIS A 109 -6.81 11.52 15.93
CA HIS A 109 -7.17 10.10 15.97
C HIS A 109 -7.47 9.63 17.40
N LEU A 110 -8.48 8.76 17.52
CA LEU A 110 -8.81 8.15 18.80
C LEU A 110 -7.77 7.10 19.21
N LEU A 111 -7.60 6.90 20.51
CA LEU A 111 -6.86 5.78 21.06
C LEU A 111 -7.69 4.52 20.89
N VAL A 112 -7.24 3.60 20.03
CA VAL A 112 -7.94 2.36 19.70
C VAL A 112 -7.83 1.40 20.91
N PRO A 113 -8.95 0.96 21.50
CA PRO A 113 -8.89 0.02 22.61
C PRO A 113 -8.40 -1.35 22.16
N HIS A 114 -7.76 -2.07 23.08
CA HIS A 114 -7.45 -3.48 22.86
C HIS A 114 -8.76 -4.29 22.77
N TRP A 115 -8.78 -5.38 22.00
CA TRP A 115 -9.97 -6.25 21.84
C TRP A 115 -10.35 -6.98 23.13
N ASP A 116 -9.37 -7.34 23.98
CA ASP A 116 -9.65 -7.85 25.32
C ASP A 116 -9.97 -6.68 26.26
N PRO A 117 -11.19 -6.61 26.83
CA PRO A 117 -11.58 -5.52 27.74
C PRO A 117 -10.71 -5.40 28.98
N LYS A 118 -10.14 -6.52 29.48
CA LYS A 118 -9.25 -6.51 30.64
C LYS A 118 -7.91 -5.83 30.33
N VAL A 119 -7.36 -6.09 29.16
CA VAL A 119 -6.15 -5.43 28.66
C VAL A 119 -6.46 -3.97 28.35
N ALA A 120 -7.58 -3.68 27.66
CA ALA A 120 -8.00 -2.32 27.33
C ALA A 120 -8.14 -1.40 28.55
N ALA A 121 -8.51 -1.95 29.72
CA ALA A 121 -8.62 -1.20 30.96
C ALA A 121 -7.28 -0.61 31.45
N SER A 122 -6.17 -1.18 31.03
CA SER A 122 -4.81 -0.75 31.44
C SER A 122 -4.24 0.37 30.57
N TYR A 123 -4.92 0.77 29.51
CA TYR A 123 -4.43 1.78 28.56
C TYR A 123 -5.30 3.03 28.54
N PRO A 124 -4.73 4.21 28.19
CA PRO A 124 -5.48 5.45 28.09
C PRO A 124 -6.56 5.36 27.01
N LYS A 125 -7.61 6.16 27.17
CA LYS A 125 -8.74 6.31 26.24
C LYS A 125 -8.86 7.76 25.85
N GLY A 126 -9.53 8.02 24.74
CA GLY A 126 -9.82 9.37 24.25
C GLY A 126 -9.28 9.63 22.85
N ARG A 127 -9.10 10.89 22.55
CA ARG A 127 -8.60 11.41 21.27
C ARG A 127 -7.42 12.34 21.49
N HIS A 128 -6.58 12.45 20.48
CA HIS A 128 -5.55 13.46 20.43
C HIS A 128 -6.14 14.85 20.22
N SER A 129 -5.41 15.88 20.67
CA SER A 129 -5.82 17.29 20.62
C SER A 129 -4.83 18.11 19.79
N PRO A 130 -4.92 18.05 18.43
CA PRO A 130 -4.04 18.82 17.56
C PRO A 130 -4.18 20.34 17.80
N PRO A 131 -3.16 21.16 17.48
CA PRO A 131 -1.96 20.78 16.71
C PRO A 131 -0.80 20.22 17.54
N GLU A 132 -0.81 20.41 18.87
CA GLU A 132 0.34 20.05 19.72
C GLU A 132 0.39 18.54 20.03
N ASP A 133 -0.76 17.90 20.12
CA ASP A 133 -0.93 16.48 20.40
C ASP A 133 -1.64 15.80 19.23
N ILE A 134 -0.90 15.04 18.41
CA ILE A 134 -1.42 14.34 17.23
C ILE A 134 -1.28 12.82 17.36
N GLY A 135 -2.14 12.10 16.62
CA GLY A 135 -2.16 10.63 16.56
C GLY A 135 -0.99 10.02 15.77
N SER A 136 0.22 10.51 16.01
CA SER A 136 1.45 10.04 15.37
C SER A 136 2.62 10.10 16.33
N SER A 137 3.57 9.19 16.19
CA SER A 137 4.83 9.21 16.96
C SER A 137 5.86 10.20 16.39
N PHE A 138 5.73 10.59 15.13
CA PHE A 138 6.51 11.63 14.47
C PHE A 138 5.65 12.86 14.20
N TYR A 139 6.28 14.00 13.92
CA TYR A 139 5.58 15.23 13.63
C TYR A 139 5.92 15.71 12.20
N PRO A 140 4.93 15.96 11.32
CA PRO A 140 5.20 16.42 9.97
C PRO A 140 5.95 17.76 9.93
N GLU A 141 6.89 17.93 9.01
CA GLU A 141 7.53 19.23 8.77
C GLU A 141 6.49 20.29 8.36
N LEU A 142 5.44 19.89 7.64
CA LEU A 142 4.32 20.76 7.23
C LEU A 142 3.29 21.00 8.35
N GLY A 143 3.53 20.47 9.56
CA GLY A 143 2.54 20.47 10.64
C GLY A 143 1.34 19.56 10.34
N PRO A 144 0.28 19.60 11.17
CA PRO A 144 -0.95 18.85 10.92
C PRO A 144 -1.73 19.44 9.75
N TYR A 145 -1.32 19.08 8.54
CA TYR A 145 -1.82 19.60 7.29
C TYR A 145 -3.18 19.06 6.88
N SER A 146 -3.80 19.69 5.87
CA SER A 146 -4.89 19.13 5.10
C SER A 146 -4.37 18.55 3.79
N SER A 147 -4.80 17.32 3.48
CA SER A 147 -4.56 16.71 2.17
C SER A 147 -5.24 17.47 1.02
N ARG A 148 -6.12 18.43 1.35
CA ARG A 148 -6.83 19.31 0.40
C ARG A 148 -6.12 20.63 0.13
N ASP A 149 -5.05 20.95 0.88
CA ASP A 149 -4.26 22.14 0.59
C ASP A 149 -3.42 21.91 -0.68
N PRO A 150 -3.65 22.69 -1.76
CA PRO A 150 -2.89 22.54 -3.00
C PRO A 150 -1.37 22.68 -2.82
N ARG A 151 -0.93 23.46 -1.81
CA ARG A 151 0.49 23.64 -1.52
C ARG A 151 1.09 22.37 -0.87
N VAL A 152 0.30 21.66 -0.08
CA VAL A 152 0.69 20.37 0.50
C VAL A 152 0.79 19.31 -0.59
N ILE A 153 -0.20 19.23 -1.48
CA ILE A 153 -0.17 18.30 -2.62
C ILE A 153 1.08 18.57 -3.49
N GLU A 154 1.35 19.83 -3.80
CA GLU A 154 2.52 20.24 -4.58
C GLU A 154 3.84 19.84 -3.89
N GLU A 155 3.98 20.10 -2.58
CA GLU A 155 5.16 19.73 -1.81
C GLU A 155 5.34 18.20 -1.75
N HIS A 156 4.25 17.43 -1.59
CA HIS A 156 4.30 15.99 -1.62
C HIS A 156 4.80 15.46 -2.97
N MET A 157 4.32 16.00 -4.10
CA MET A 157 4.80 15.60 -5.42
C MET A 157 6.28 15.94 -5.62
N ARG A 158 6.73 17.09 -5.07
CA ARG A 158 8.14 17.50 -5.06
C ARG A 158 9.00 16.49 -4.29
N GLN A 159 8.57 16.11 -3.09
CA GLN A 159 9.27 15.13 -2.25
C GLN A 159 9.33 13.76 -2.94
N LEU A 160 8.22 13.27 -3.48
CA LEU A 160 8.17 12.00 -4.22
C LEU A 160 9.09 12.02 -5.43
N ARG A 161 9.10 13.11 -6.19
CA ARG A 161 9.97 13.25 -7.35
C ARG A 161 11.45 13.31 -6.96
N SER A 162 11.79 14.01 -5.87
CA SER A 162 13.17 14.06 -5.35
C SER A 162 13.67 12.70 -4.86
N ALA A 163 12.76 11.84 -4.42
CA ALA A 163 13.04 10.45 -4.04
C ALA A 163 13.09 9.48 -5.23
N ALA A 164 12.95 9.96 -6.47
CA ALA A 164 12.87 9.15 -7.69
C ALA A 164 11.71 8.15 -7.73
N VAL A 165 10.69 8.29 -6.89
CA VAL A 165 9.48 7.47 -6.94
C VAL A 165 8.73 7.78 -8.24
N GLY A 166 8.22 6.76 -8.93
CA GLY A 166 7.49 6.93 -10.18
C GLY A 166 5.98 6.83 -10.04
N VAL A 167 5.50 6.03 -9.09
CA VAL A 167 4.07 5.75 -8.94
C VAL A 167 3.64 5.93 -7.50
N LEU A 168 2.69 6.84 -7.26
CA LEU A 168 1.98 6.87 -5.99
C LEU A 168 0.72 6.00 -6.07
N VAL A 169 0.52 5.17 -5.05
CA VAL A 169 -0.62 4.26 -4.92
C VAL A 169 -1.58 4.88 -3.91
N LEU A 170 -2.61 5.54 -4.41
CA LEU A 170 -3.54 6.31 -3.60
C LEU A 170 -4.53 5.39 -2.88
N SER A 171 -4.52 5.44 -1.55
CA SER A 171 -5.53 4.78 -0.71
C SER A 171 -6.90 5.39 -0.96
N TRP A 172 -7.88 4.55 -1.37
CA TRP A 172 -9.14 5.00 -1.90
C TRP A 172 -10.32 4.16 -1.39
N TYR A 173 -11.44 4.83 -1.17
CA TYR A 173 -12.75 4.25 -0.87
C TYR A 173 -13.78 4.76 -1.86
N PRO A 174 -14.84 3.99 -2.15
CA PRO A 174 -16.03 4.53 -2.82
C PRO A 174 -16.64 5.68 -2.01
N SER A 175 -17.08 6.72 -2.68
CA SER A 175 -17.71 7.87 -2.03
C SER A 175 -18.92 7.46 -1.18
N GLY A 176 -18.97 7.97 0.05
CA GLY A 176 -20.03 7.68 1.02
C GLY A 176 -19.77 6.43 1.88
N LEU A 177 -18.63 5.76 1.69
CA LEU A 177 -18.21 4.59 2.46
C LEU A 177 -16.90 4.85 3.23
N GLU A 178 -16.50 6.11 3.34
CA GLU A 178 -15.40 6.56 4.17
C GLU A 178 -15.73 6.36 5.66
N ASP A 179 -14.73 6.45 6.52
CA ASP A 179 -14.98 6.50 7.95
C ASP A 179 -15.78 7.78 8.34
N ASP A 180 -16.53 7.73 9.43
CA ASP A 180 -17.42 8.82 9.87
C ASP A 180 -16.70 10.17 10.12
N ASN A 181 -15.37 10.19 10.03
CA ASN A 181 -14.53 11.35 10.31
C ASN A 181 -13.91 11.98 9.05
N SER A 182 -13.95 11.30 7.91
CA SER A 182 -13.28 11.72 6.68
C SER A 182 -14.24 12.37 5.69
N LYS A 183 -13.71 13.30 4.90
CA LYS A 183 -14.30 13.69 3.62
C LYS A 183 -13.86 12.67 2.55
N PRO A 184 -14.65 12.48 1.47
CA PRO A 184 -14.30 11.56 0.41
C PRO A 184 -12.90 11.81 -0.18
N VAL A 185 -12.03 10.79 -0.15
CA VAL A 185 -10.71 10.85 -0.82
C VAL A 185 -10.88 11.01 -2.34
N ASP A 186 -11.98 10.52 -2.88
CA ASP A 186 -12.29 10.64 -4.30
C ASP A 186 -12.33 12.09 -4.80
N ASP A 187 -12.73 13.03 -3.95
CA ASP A 187 -12.72 14.47 -4.26
C ASP A 187 -11.31 15.03 -4.53
N LEU A 188 -10.26 14.36 -4.01
CA LEU A 188 -8.86 14.76 -4.18
C LEU A 188 -8.23 14.21 -5.45
N VAL A 189 -8.78 13.15 -6.02
CA VAL A 189 -8.16 12.43 -7.15
C VAL A 189 -7.84 13.37 -8.31
N PRO A 190 -8.73 14.28 -8.75
CA PRO A 190 -8.40 15.21 -9.84
C PRO A 190 -7.19 16.10 -9.54
N ALA A 191 -7.12 16.66 -8.32
CA ALA A 191 -6.02 17.54 -7.92
C ALA A 191 -4.68 16.77 -7.81
N ILE A 192 -4.72 15.55 -7.28
CA ILE A 192 -3.54 14.67 -7.20
C ILE A 192 -3.05 14.28 -8.59
N LEU A 193 -3.95 13.90 -9.52
CA LEU A 193 -3.58 13.56 -10.89
C LEU A 193 -2.91 14.72 -11.61
N VAL A 194 -3.48 15.93 -11.50
CA VAL A 194 -2.91 17.14 -12.11
C VAL A 194 -1.53 17.47 -11.53
N ALA A 195 -1.36 17.39 -10.22
CA ALA A 195 -0.08 17.63 -9.58
C ALA A 195 0.95 16.56 -9.93
N ALA A 196 0.55 15.28 -9.91
CA ALA A 196 1.41 14.17 -10.30
C ALA A 196 1.93 14.32 -11.74
N ASP A 197 1.06 14.69 -12.69
CA ASP A 197 1.43 14.89 -14.09
C ASP A 197 2.50 15.98 -14.25
N ARG A 198 2.39 17.09 -13.51
CA ARG A 198 3.40 18.17 -13.51
C ARG A 198 4.79 17.68 -13.10
N TYR A 199 4.86 16.73 -12.18
CA TYR A 199 6.11 16.15 -11.69
C TYR A 199 6.51 14.87 -12.44
N GLY A 200 5.81 14.49 -13.50
CA GLY A 200 6.06 13.27 -14.26
C GLY A 200 5.83 11.99 -13.45
N LEU A 201 4.96 12.05 -12.44
CA LEU A 201 4.56 10.93 -11.61
C LEU A 201 3.28 10.29 -12.15
N LYS A 202 3.02 9.06 -11.73
CA LYS A 202 1.80 8.32 -12.06
C LYS A 202 1.03 7.96 -10.79
N VAL A 203 -0.28 7.72 -10.94
CA VAL A 203 -1.20 7.39 -9.85
C VAL A 203 -1.85 6.05 -10.13
N ALA A 204 -1.66 5.08 -9.23
CA ALA A 204 -2.42 3.85 -9.15
C ALA A 204 -3.37 3.90 -7.94
N PHE A 205 -4.27 2.94 -7.82
CA PHE A 205 -5.28 2.94 -6.77
C PHE A 205 -5.09 1.76 -5.82
N HIS A 206 -5.20 2.05 -4.52
CA HIS A 206 -5.24 1.09 -3.43
C HIS A 206 -6.66 1.02 -2.91
N ILE A 207 -7.42 0.00 -3.32
CA ILE A 207 -8.81 -0.18 -2.90
C ILE A 207 -8.83 -0.77 -1.50
N LEU A 208 -9.21 0.06 -0.54
CA LEU A 208 -9.29 -0.31 0.87
C LEU A 208 -10.57 -1.11 1.17
N PRO A 209 -10.61 -1.90 2.25
CA PRO A 209 -11.83 -2.60 2.65
C PRO A 209 -12.89 -1.61 3.12
N TYR A 210 -14.13 -1.87 2.74
CA TYR A 210 -15.32 -1.13 3.18
C TYR A 210 -16.47 -2.11 3.43
N ILE A 211 -17.50 -1.67 4.13
CA ILE A 211 -18.65 -2.53 4.44
C ILE A 211 -19.35 -2.94 3.15
N GLY A 212 -19.49 -4.26 2.96
CA GLY A 212 -20.14 -4.84 1.78
C GLY A 212 -19.24 -4.98 0.57
N ARG A 213 -17.91 -4.78 0.70
CA ARG A 213 -16.95 -5.05 -0.40
C ARG A 213 -17.03 -6.52 -0.84
N ASN A 214 -17.26 -6.72 -2.13
CA ASN A 214 -17.32 -8.03 -2.79
C ASN A 214 -16.97 -7.89 -4.29
N ASP A 215 -17.05 -8.97 -5.05
CA ASP A 215 -16.76 -8.99 -6.50
C ASP A 215 -17.60 -7.99 -7.28
N HIS A 216 -18.89 -7.85 -6.96
CA HIS A 216 -19.78 -6.90 -7.64
C HIS A 216 -19.41 -5.45 -7.33
N THR A 217 -19.24 -5.11 -6.06
CA THR A 217 -18.91 -3.71 -5.67
C THR A 217 -17.53 -3.30 -6.17
N VAL A 218 -16.57 -4.22 -6.20
CA VAL A 218 -15.23 -3.94 -6.76
C VAL A 218 -15.30 -3.77 -8.28
N TYR A 219 -16.15 -4.52 -8.99
CA TYR A 219 -16.41 -4.28 -10.42
C TYR A 219 -16.87 -2.84 -10.66
N GLU A 220 -17.87 -2.38 -9.90
CA GLU A 220 -18.38 -1.00 -10.00
C GLU A 220 -17.30 0.04 -9.64
N ASN A 221 -16.45 -0.23 -8.65
CA ASN A 221 -15.35 0.65 -8.30
C ASN A 221 -14.32 0.77 -9.44
N VAL A 222 -13.92 -0.36 -10.02
CA VAL A 222 -12.97 -0.38 -11.14
C VAL A 222 -13.57 0.37 -12.34
N LYS A 223 -14.82 0.09 -12.68
CA LYS A 223 -15.54 0.78 -13.74
C LYS A 223 -15.56 2.29 -13.49
N TYR A 224 -15.95 2.73 -12.31
CA TYR A 224 -15.98 4.15 -11.93
C TYR A 224 -14.60 4.81 -12.07
N ILE A 225 -13.57 4.21 -11.53
CA ILE A 225 -12.21 4.76 -11.57
C ILE A 225 -11.69 4.86 -13.01
N VAL A 226 -11.89 3.83 -13.82
CA VAL A 226 -11.45 3.81 -15.22
C VAL A 226 -12.23 4.82 -16.07
N ASP A 227 -13.55 4.89 -15.93
CA ASP A 227 -14.40 5.81 -16.67
C ASP A 227 -14.09 7.27 -16.33
N LYS A 228 -13.87 7.56 -15.03
CA LYS A 228 -13.68 8.92 -14.54
C LYS A 228 -12.23 9.43 -14.69
N TYR A 229 -11.25 8.59 -14.47
CA TYR A 229 -9.85 9.00 -14.37
C TYR A 229 -8.93 8.38 -15.42
N GLY A 230 -9.37 7.31 -16.08
CA GLY A 230 -8.52 6.50 -16.96
C GLY A 230 -7.96 7.22 -18.18
N SER A 231 -8.55 8.34 -18.60
CA SER A 231 -8.05 9.16 -19.72
C SER A 231 -6.93 10.13 -19.31
N HIS A 232 -6.69 10.33 -18.00
CA HIS A 232 -5.69 11.28 -17.52
C HIS A 232 -4.27 10.74 -17.76
N SER A 233 -3.34 11.61 -18.20
CA SER A 233 -1.93 11.25 -18.47
C SER A 233 -1.20 10.67 -17.29
N ALA A 234 -1.50 11.12 -16.06
CA ALA A 234 -0.93 10.58 -14.84
C ALA A 234 -1.58 9.27 -14.35
N PHE A 235 -2.66 8.80 -14.97
CA PHE A 235 -3.26 7.52 -14.60
C PHE A 235 -2.31 6.38 -14.94
N TYR A 236 -1.88 5.60 -13.93
CA TYR A 236 -0.86 4.57 -14.13
C TYR A 236 -1.40 3.38 -14.92
N ARG A 237 -0.62 2.94 -15.88
CA ARG A 237 -0.87 1.71 -16.65
C ARG A 237 0.42 0.89 -16.74
N TYR A 238 0.34 -0.35 -16.32
CA TYR A 238 1.41 -1.32 -16.46
C TYR A 238 1.44 -1.87 -17.89
N ARG A 239 2.63 -1.97 -18.47
CA ARG A 239 2.81 -2.61 -19.78
C ARG A 239 3.03 -4.10 -19.59
N THR A 240 2.08 -4.91 -20.03
CA THR A 240 2.20 -6.37 -20.00
C THR A 240 3.22 -6.87 -21.03
N SER A 241 3.57 -8.14 -20.92
CA SER A 241 4.44 -8.83 -21.88
C SER A 241 3.89 -8.84 -23.32
N THR A 242 2.58 -8.83 -23.46
CA THR A 242 1.90 -8.74 -24.76
C THR A 242 1.80 -7.31 -25.28
N GLY A 243 2.38 -6.32 -24.57
CA GLY A 243 2.35 -4.90 -24.94
C GLY A 243 1.07 -4.16 -24.55
N ARG A 244 0.11 -4.82 -23.91
CA ARG A 244 -1.12 -4.17 -23.41
C ARG A 244 -0.77 -3.20 -22.28
N LEU A 245 -1.46 -2.06 -22.23
CA LEU A 245 -1.37 -1.09 -21.14
C LEU A 245 -2.60 -1.25 -20.25
N LEU A 246 -2.41 -1.82 -19.06
CA LEU A 246 -3.47 -2.12 -18.11
C LEU A 246 -3.34 -1.28 -16.83
N PRO A 247 -4.43 -0.66 -16.33
CA PRO A 247 -4.43 -0.02 -15.03
C PRO A 247 -4.05 -1.01 -13.94
N MET A 248 -3.44 -0.55 -12.85
CA MET A 248 -3.06 -1.41 -11.73
C MET A 248 -3.86 -1.04 -10.49
N PHE A 249 -4.43 -2.07 -9.86
CA PHE A 249 -5.21 -1.96 -8.63
C PHE A 249 -4.61 -2.86 -7.55
N TYR A 250 -4.25 -2.26 -6.43
CA TYR A 250 -3.88 -2.98 -5.21
C TYR A 250 -5.15 -3.19 -4.37
N ILE A 251 -5.41 -4.42 -3.96
CA ILE A 251 -6.58 -4.75 -3.15
C ILE A 251 -6.14 -5.05 -1.72
N TYR A 252 -6.35 -4.09 -0.81
CA TYR A 252 -5.99 -4.27 0.59
C TYR A 252 -6.96 -5.25 1.27
N ASP A 253 -6.41 -6.12 2.14
CA ASP A 253 -7.18 -7.18 2.81
C ASP A 253 -8.05 -8.00 1.84
N SER A 254 -7.48 -8.38 0.69
CA SER A 254 -8.14 -9.16 -0.35
C SER A 254 -8.69 -10.50 0.17
N TYR A 255 -8.05 -11.07 1.21
CA TYR A 255 -8.47 -12.31 1.87
C TYR A 255 -9.80 -12.22 2.63
N LEU A 256 -10.37 -11.03 2.83
CA LEU A 256 -11.71 -10.84 3.40
C LEU A 256 -12.83 -11.23 2.44
N THR A 257 -12.52 -11.41 1.18
CA THR A 257 -13.44 -11.89 0.14
C THR A 257 -12.98 -13.28 -0.32
N LEU A 258 -13.92 -14.21 -0.42
CA LEU A 258 -13.60 -15.60 -0.78
C LEU A 258 -12.99 -15.71 -2.19
N PRO A 259 -12.06 -16.64 -2.44
CA PRO A 259 -11.45 -16.85 -3.76
C PRO A 259 -12.49 -17.07 -4.88
N ALA A 260 -13.55 -17.81 -4.62
CA ALA A 260 -14.62 -18.04 -5.58
C ALA A 260 -15.35 -16.77 -5.99
N ALA A 261 -15.52 -15.81 -5.06
CA ALA A 261 -16.11 -14.51 -5.39
C ALA A 261 -15.15 -13.67 -6.23
N TRP A 262 -13.85 -13.63 -5.89
CA TRP A 262 -12.84 -12.97 -6.73
C TRP A 262 -12.76 -13.59 -8.12
N ALA A 263 -12.87 -14.92 -8.23
CA ALA A 263 -12.83 -15.61 -9.51
C ALA A 263 -13.97 -15.20 -10.47
N ASN A 264 -15.14 -14.80 -9.94
CA ASN A 264 -16.22 -14.22 -10.76
C ASN A 264 -15.79 -12.93 -11.47
N LEU A 265 -14.88 -12.17 -10.87
CA LEU A 265 -14.38 -10.89 -11.40
C LEU A 265 -13.10 -11.05 -12.20
N LEU A 266 -12.17 -11.88 -11.71
CA LEU A 266 -10.76 -11.87 -12.12
C LEU A 266 -10.37 -13.05 -13.01
N THR A 267 -11.25 -14.00 -13.27
CA THR A 267 -10.98 -15.08 -14.24
C THR A 267 -11.73 -14.85 -15.56
N PRO A 268 -11.20 -15.33 -16.69
CA PRO A 268 -11.88 -15.17 -17.98
C PRO A 268 -13.28 -15.79 -18.05
N SER A 269 -13.52 -16.85 -17.27
CA SER A 269 -14.80 -17.56 -17.19
C SER A 269 -15.74 -17.02 -16.11
N GLY A 270 -15.30 -16.02 -15.37
CA GLY A 270 -16.10 -15.42 -14.29
C GLY A 270 -17.38 -14.76 -14.79
N SER A 271 -18.44 -14.83 -14.00
CA SER A 271 -19.77 -14.32 -14.37
C SER A 271 -19.81 -12.79 -14.52
N ARG A 272 -18.83 -12.07 -13.92
CA ARG A 272 -18.65 -10.61 -14.01
C ARG A 272 -17.23 -10.25 -14.43
N SER A 273 -16.62 -11.09 -15.24
CA SER A 273 -15.21 -10.94 -15.61
C SER A 273 -14.91 -9.56 -16.19
N VAL A 274 -13.89 -8.89 -15.65
CA VAL A 274 -13.28 -7.70 -16.25
C VAL A 274 -12.30 -8.06 -17.36
N ARG A 275 -11.91 -9.34 -17.45
CA ARG A 275 -10.87 -9.80 -18.37
C ARG A 275 -11.24 -9.59 -19.82
N ASN A 276 -10.33 -8.99 -20.59
CA ASN A 276 -10.51 -8.61 -22.00
C ASN A 276 -11.64 -7.60 -22.26
N THR A 277 -12.08 -6.88 -21.24
CA THR A 277 -13.01 -5.76 -21.34
C THR A 277 -12.24 -4.42 -21.24
N PRO A 278 -12.87 -3.26 -21.47
CA PRO A 278 -12.27 -1.95 -21.21
C PRO A 278 -11.87 -1.73 -19.75
N TYR A 279 -12.38 -2.54 -18.83
CA TYR A 279 -12.13 -2.49 -17.38
C TYR A 279 -11.10 -3.53 -16.91
N ASP A 280 -10.46 -4.23 -17.84
CA ASP A 280 -9.36 -5.15 -17.50
C ASP A 280 -8.18 -4.39 -16.87
N GLY A 281 -7.50 -5.04 -15.95
CA GLY A 281 -6.40 -4.43 -15.19
C GLY A 281 -5.46 -5.47 -14.62
N MET A 282 -4.37 -4.98 -14.00
CA MET A 282 -3.47 -5.74 -13.15
C MET A 282 -3.99 -5.65 -11.71
N PHE A 283 -4.50 -6.76 -11.18
CA PHE A 283 -5.04 -6.84 -9.82
C PHE A 283 -4.04 -7.52 -8.91
N ILE A 284 -3.63 -6.81 -7.86
CA ILE A 284 -2.59 -7.26 -6.92
C ILE A 284 -3.22 -7.50 -5.56
N GLY A 285 -3.20 -8.77 -5.10
CA GLY A 285 -3.78 -9.19 -3.82
C GLY A 285 -2.77 -9.14 -2.67
N LEU A 286 -3.24 -8.94 -1.45
CA LEU A 286 -2.40 -8.89 -0.25
C LEU A 286 -2.14 -10.29 0.30
N ILE A 287 -0.85 -10.64 0.44
CA ILE A 287 -0.45 -11.85 1.14
C ILE A 287 -0.12 -11.55 2.61
N VAL A 288 -0.85 -12.18 3.53
CA VAL A 288 -0.63 -12.09 4.97
C VAL A 288 -0.19 -13.45 5.51
N GLU A 289 -0.96 -14.50 5.26
CA GLU A 289 -0.68 -15.88 5.64
C GLU A 289 -0.15 -16.69 4.46
N GLU A 290 0.50 -17.82 4.73
CA GLU A 290 1.04 -18.67 3.68
C GLU A 290 -0.03 -19.19 2.72
N LYS A 291 -1.19 -19.58 3.25
CA LYS A 291 -2.33 -20.07 2.45
C LYS A 291 -2.83 -19.05 1.42
N HIS A 292 -2.65 -17.75 1.67
CA HIS A 292 -3.11 -16.71 0.74
C HIS A 292 -2.41 -16.77 -0.62
N LYS A 293 -1.27 -17.44 -0.75
CA LYS A 293 -0.64 -17.70 -2.07
C LYS A 293 -1.60 -18.43 -2.99
N GLN A 294 -2.19 -19.52 -2.46
CA GLN A 294 -3.12 -20.35 -3.22
C GLN A 294 -4.47 -19.64 -3.44
N ASP A 295 -4.97 -18.97 -2.41
CA ASP A 295 -6.20 -18.18 -2.52
C ASP A 295 -6.09 -17.10 -3.62
N ILE A 296 -4.96 -16.40 -3.71
CA ILE A 296 -4.69 -15.38 -4.74
C ILE A 296 -4.64 -16.00 -6.14
N LEU A 297 -4.00 -17.17 -6.29
CA LEU A 297 -3.94 -17.88 -7.55
C LEU A 297 -5.33 -18.33 -8.02
N GLU A 298 -6.10 -18.95 -7.14
CA GLU A 298 -7.47 -19.43 -7.43
C GLU A 298 -8.43 -18.29 -7.74
N SER A 299 -8.22 -17.15 -7.11
CA SER A 299 -8.99 -15.91 -7.34
C SER A 299 -8.79 -15.30 -8.71
N GLY A 300 -7.68 -15.59 -9.41
CA GLY A 300 -7.33 -15.02 -10.70
C GLY A 300 -6.63 -13.64 -10.62
N PHE A 301 -6.03 -13.28 -9.48
CA PHE A 301 -5.17 -12.11 -9.37
C PHE A 301 -3.95 -12.22 -10.29
N ASP A 302 -3.38 -11.09 -10.69
CA ASP A 302 -2.19 -11.01 -11.54
C ASP A 302 -0.90 -10.98 -10.74
N GLY A 303 -0.98 -10.78 -9.43
CA GLY A 303 0.15 -10.73 -8.53
C GLY A 303 -0.25 -10.56 -7.08
N LEU A 304 0.78 -10.46 -6.24
CA LEU A 304 0.61 -10.25 -4.80
C LEU A 304 1.64 -9.27 -4.25
N TYR A 305 1.27 -8.58 -3.15
CA TYR A 305 2.12 -7.66 -2.42
C TYR A 305 2.04 -7.91 -0.92
N THR A 306 3.00 -7.41 -0.15
CA THR A 306 3.12 -7.76 1.28
C THR A 306 2.68 -6.65 2.23
N TYR A 307 2.56 -5.44 1.80
CA TYR A 307 2.18 -4.19 2.45
C TYR A 307 2.94 -3.84 3.73
N PHE A 308 2.97 -4.71 4.76
CA PHE A 308 3.42 -4.37 6.11
C PHE A 308 4.91 -4.05 6.17
N ALA A 309 5.26 -2.89 6.77
CA ALA A 309 6.63 -2.46 6.97
C ALA A 309 7.35 -3.25 8.09
N SER A 310 6.61 -3.95 8.94
CA SER A 310 7.18 -4.71 10.06
C SER A 310 7.65 -6.10 9.62
N ASN A 311 8.96 -6.26 9.42
CA ASN A 311 9.57 -7.57 9.18
C ASN A 311 9.22 -8.56 10.30
N GLY A 312 8.72 -9.75 9.94
CA GLY A 312 8.32 -10.80 10.87
C GLY A 312 6.91 -10.62 11.46
N PHE A 313 6.16 -9.60 11.07
CA PHE A 313 4.79 -9.39 11.55
C PHE A 313 3.80 -10.41 10.96
N SER A 314 3.94 -10.75 9.69
CA SER A 314 3.14 -11.77 8.99
C SER A 314 4.04 -12.68 8.17
N PHE A 315 3.50 -13.76 7.61
CA PHE A 315 4.22 -14.60 6.66
C PHE A 315 4.69 -13.77 5.46
N GLY A 316 3.79 -12.96 4.87
CA GLY A 316 4.09 -12.11 3.71
C GLY A 316 5.13 -11.04 3.99
N SER A 317 5.12 -10.42 5.17
CA SER A 317 6.06 -9.35 5.54
C SER A 317 7.40 -9.86 6.09
N SER A 318 7.57 -11.17 6.24
CA SER A 318 8.83 -11.76 6.71
C SER A 318 9.80 -11.92 5.55
N HIS A 319 10.90 -11.17 5.53
CA HIS A 319 11.88 -11.16 4.45
C HIS A 319 12.43 -12.56 4.14
N GLN A 320 12.59 -13.42 5.15
CA GLN A 320 13.03 -14.80 5.00
C GLN A 320 12.11 -15.64 4.10
N ASN A 321 10.83 -15.28 3.97
CA ASN A 321 9.85 -15.99 3.16
C ASN A 321 9.81 -15.48 1.70
N TRP A 322 10.41 -14.34 1.40
CA TRP A 322 10.28 -13.70 0.10
C TRP A 322 10.82 -14.52 -1.06
N LYS A 323 11.91 -15.27 -0.83
CA LYS A 323 12.43 -16.20 -1.83
C LYS A 323 11.41 -17.29 -2.17
N THR A 324 10.77 -17.87 -1.16
CA THR A 324 9.72 -18.90 -1.35
C THR A 324 8.49 -18.31 -2.06
N ILE A 325 8.06 -17.10 -1.66
CA ILE A 325 6.94 -16.40 -2.31
C ILE A 325 7.29 -16.11 -3.78
N LYS A 326 8.48 -15.59 -4.08
CA LYS A 326 8.91 -15.31 -5.45
C LYS A 326 8.95 -16.57 -6.31
N THR A 327 9.50 -17.67 -5.78
CA THR A 327 9.49 -18.98 -6.48
C THR A 327 8.07 -19.45 -6.81
N PHE A 328 7.14 -19.30 -5.87
CA PHE A 328 5.73 -19.61 -6.12
C PHE A 328 5.15 -18.72 -7.22
N CYS A 329 5.40 -17.41 -7.16
CA CYS A 329 4.92 -16.46 -8.15
C CYS A 329 5.46 -16.77 -9.55
N ASP A 330 6.76 -17.02 -9.67
CA ASP A 330 7.39 -17.36 -10.95
C ASP A 330 6.82 -18.65 -11.57
N SER A 331 6.56 -19.67 -10.72
CA SER A 331 5.98 -20.94 -11.18
C SER A 331 4.52 -20.82 -11.63
N ASN A 332 3.82 -19.74 -11.22
CA ASN A 332 2.39 -19.55 -11.51
C ASN A 332 2.12 -18.29 -12.35
N ASN A 333 3.15 -17.67 -12.93
CA ASN A 333 3.05 -16.44 -13.72
C ASN A 333 2.38 -15.29 -12.96
N LEU A 334 2.65 -15.18 -11.65
CA LEU A 334 2.19 -14.08 -10.80
C LEU A 334 3.34 -13.07 -10.61
N MET A 335 2.98 -11.80 -10.52
CA MET A 335 3.91 -10.75 -10.11
C MET A 335 4.10 -10.78 -8.59
N PHE A 336 5.34 -10.69 -8.11
CA PHE A 336 5.63 -10.49 -6.69
C PHE A 336 6.10 -9.06 -6.45
N ILE A 337 5.37 -8.31 -5.62
CA ILE A 337 5.69 -6.94 -5.22
C ILE A 337 6.01 -6.93 -3.72
N PRO A 338 7.29 -7.07 -3.32
CA PRO A 338 7.66 -6.93 -1.91
C PRO A 338 7.43 -5.49 -1.47
N SER A 339 6.85 -5.33 -0.27
CA SER A 339 6.64 -4.02 0.35
C SER A 339 7.70 -3.79 1.43
N VAL A 340 8.36 -2.64 1.37
CA VAL A 340 9.41 -2.23 2.29
C VAL A 340 8.98 -0.97 3.03
N GLY A 341 9.56 -0.73 4.21
CA GLY A 341 9.29 0.51 4.94
C GLY A 341 10.43 0.90 5.87
N PRO A 342 10.46 2.18 6.29
CA PRO A 342 11.56 2.73 7.08
C PRO A 342 11.56 2.27 8.54
N GLY A 343 10.44 1.79 9.01
CA GLY A 343 10.17 1.36 10.38
C GLY A 343 8.67 1.28 10.61
N TYR A 344 8.27 1.01 11.85
CA TYR A 344 6.86 0.95 12.27
C TYR A 344 6.72 1.34 13.74
N VAL A 345 5.83 2.26 14.04
CA VAL A 345 5.43 2.60 15.41
C VAL A 345 4.04 3.23 15.42
N ASP A 346 3.07 2.57 16.04
CA ASP A 346 1.68 2.99 16.11
C ASP A 346 1.16 3.20 17.54
N THR A 347 2.06 3.28 18.51
CA THR A 347 1.70 3.37 19.94
C THR A 347 0.95 4.63 20.32
N ARG A 348 0.94 5.66 19.44
CA ARG A 348 0.13 6.87 19.63
C ARG A 348 -1.35 6.63 19.32
N ILE A 349 -1.68 5.62 18.55
CA ILE A 349 -3.08 5.23 18.28
C ILE A 349 -3.43 3.86 18.89
N ARG A 350 -2.45 2.96 19.04
CA ARG A 350 -2.58 1.64 19.66
C ARG A 350 -1.54 1.47 20.76
N PRO A 351 -1.73 2.08 21.95
CA PRO A 351 -0.71 2.12 23.00
C PRO A 351 -0.27 0.73 23.51
N TRP A 352 -1.11 -0.28 23.29
CA TRP A 352 -0.87 -1.68 23.62
C TRP A 352 0.00 -2.43 22.58
N ASN A 353 0.31 -1.84 21.42
CA ASN A 353 0.93 -2.54 20.28
C ASN A 353 2.46 -2.38 20.18
N ASN A 354 3.13 -1.97 21.26
CA ASN A 354 4.57 -1.67 21.24
C ASN A 354 5.46 -2.84 20.76
N HIS A 355 5.04 -4.10 20.96
CA HIS A 355 5.81 -5.28 20.53
C HIS A 355 5.96 -5.38 19.00
N ASN A 356 5.11 -4.70 18.22
CA ASN A 356 5.22 -4.62 16.78
C ASN A 356 6.09 -3.46 16.28
N THR A 357 6.59 -2.61 17.18
CA THR A 357 7.50 -1.52 16.82
C THR A 357 8.75 -2.03 16.12
N ARG A 358 9.15 -1.34 15.07
CA ARG A 358 10.40 -1.55 14.34
C ARG A 358 11.13 -0.21 14.27
N ASN A 359 12.22 -0.10 15.04
CA ASN A 359 13.02 1.12 15.09
C ASN A 359 13.74 1.35 13.77
N ARG A 360 13.83 2.59 13.36
CA ARG A 360 14.41 3.02 12.07
C ARG A 360 15.95 2.87 12.02
N VAL A 361 16.63 2.96 13.17
CA VAL A 361 18.10 2.81 13.35
C VAL A 361 18.86 3.64 12.30
N SER A 362 18.57 4.95 12.25
CA SER A 362 19.19 5.92 11.31
C SER A 362 19.14 5.45 9.85
N GLY A 363 18.03 4.86 9.43
CA GLY A 363 17.83 4.39 8.06
C GLY A 363 18.26 2.95 7.79
N LYS A 364 19.05 2.32 8.68
CA LYS A 364 19.56 0.96 8.46
C LYS A 364 18.46 -0.08 8.31
N TYR A 365 17.36 0.05 9.06
CA TYR A 365 16.21 -0.86 8.93
C TYR A 365 15.64 -0.79 7.51
N TYR A 366 15.47 0.42 6.97
CA TYR A 366 14.95 0.66 5.63
C TYR A 366 15.87 0.09 4.54
N GLU A 367 17.17 0.37 4.64
CA GLU A 367 18.15 -0.16 3.69
C GLU A 367 18.21 -1.70 3.71
N THR A 368 18.10 -2.32 4.89
CA THR A 368 18.04 -3.79 5.00
C THR A 368 16.79 -4.36 4.30
N ALA A 369 15.64 -3.71 4.44
CA ALA A 369 14.41 -4.13 3.77
C ALA A 369 14.53 -3.98 2.23
N LEU A 370 15.07 -2.86 1.75
CA LEU A 370 15.30 -2.61 0.32
C LEU A 370 16.29 -3.63 -0.28
N HIS A 371 17.38 -3.93 0.42
CA HIS A 371 18.32 -4.96 0.00
C HIS A 371 17.64 -6.34 -0.09
N ALA A 372 16.83 -6.71 0.92
CA ALA A 372 16.09 -7.97 0.89
C ALA A 372 15.12 -8.04 -0.30
N ALA A 373 14.45 -6.93 -0.62
CA ALA A 373 13.58 -6.85 -1.79
C ALA A 373 14.35 -7.07 -3.11
N LEU A 374 15.50 -6.42 -3.30
CA LEU A 374 16.31 -6.60 -4.51
C LEU A 374 16.83 -8.03 -4.68
N THR A 375 17.14 -8.72 -3.57
CA THR A 375 17.64 -10.10 -3.60
C THR A 375 16.69 -11.07 -4.31
N VAL A 376 15.39 -10.80 -4.31
CA VAL A 376 14.39 -11.64 -4.99
C VAL A 376 14.06 -11.17 -6.40
N ARG A 377 14.76 -10.17 -6.93
CA ARG A 377 14.61 -9.66 -8.30
C ARG A 377 13.15 -9.38 -8.69
N PRO A 378 12.45 -8.51 -7.97
CA PRO A 378 11.05 -8.23 -8.25
C PRO A 378 10.89 -7.31 -9.47
N GLU A 379 9.75 -7.37 -10.12
CA GLU A 379 9.38 -6.43 -11.19
C GLU A 379 9.14 -5.03 -10.66
N ILE A 380 8.50 -4.94 -9.49
CA ILE A 380 8.12 -3.71 -8.80
C ILE A 380 8.45 -3.86 -7.31
N ILE A 381 8.91 -2.78 -6.69
CA ILE A 381 9.01 -2.65 -5.23
C ILE A 381 7.97 -1.63 -4.78
N SER A 382 7.22 -1.94 -3.72
CA SER A 382 6.33 -0.96 -3.08
C SER A 382 6.86 -0.49 -1.73
N ILE A 383 6.64 0.77 -1.42
CA ILE A 383 7.09 1.41 -0.17
C ILE A 383 5.86 1.69 0.70
N THR A 384 5.87 1.17 1.90
CA THR A 384 4.93 1.50 2.96
C THR A 384 5.64 2.40 3.97
N SER A 385 5.42 3.70 3.91
CA SER A 385 4.52 4.52 3.11
C SER A 385 5.12 5.90 2.81
N PHE A 386 4.46 6.71 1.99
CA PHE A 386 4.82 8.13 1.92
C PHE A 386 4.42 8.84 3.21
N ASN A 387 3.16 8.71 3.65
CA ASN A 387 2.59 9.51 4.71
C ASN A 387 1.57 8.79 5.62
N GLU A 388 1.75 7.49 5.92
CA GLU A 388 0.96 6.86 6.99
C GLU A 388 1.57 7.19 8.35
N TRP A 389 1.22 8.38 8.85
CA TRP A 389 1.74 8.94 10.09
C TRP A 389 1.33 8.15 11.33
N HIS A 390 0.12 7.56 11.34
CA HIS A 390 -0.39 6.81 12.48
C HIS A 390 0.42 5.57 12.79
N GLU A 391 0.99 4.95 11.74
CA GLU A 391 1.81 3.75 11.84
C GLU A 391 3.31 4.04 11.84
N GLY A 392 3.69 5.32 11.75
CA GLY A 392 5.09 5.73 11.76
C GLY A 392 5.90 5.11 10.63
N THR A 393 5.28 4.85 9.47
CA THR A 393 5.91 4.26 8.28
C THR A 393 6.29 5.30 7.23
N GLN A 394 6.03 6.59 7.50
CA GLN A 394 6.22 7.67 6.54
C GLN A 394 7.70 7.86 6.15
N ILE A 395 7.94 8.18 4.86
CA ILE A 395 9.21 8.74 4.39
C ILE A 395 9.12 10.26 4.17
N GLU A 396 7.92 10.83 4.26
CA GLU A 396 7.69 12.28 4.27
C GLU A 396 8.56 12.96 5.33
N LYS A 397 8.98 14.19 5.09
CA LYS A 397 9.82 14.95 6.00
C LYS A 397 9.19 15.14 7.37
N ALA A 398 9.92 14.79 8.42
CA ALA A 398 9.51 14.99 9.82
C ALA A 398 10.32 16.08 10.50
N ALA A 399 9.65 16.89 11.30
CA ALA A 399 10.25 17.94 12.11
C ALA A 399 10.60 17.44 13.52
N GLN A 400 11.61 18.04 14.11
CA GLN A 400 11.83 17.97 15.55
C GLN A 400 10.71 18.72 16.27
N LYS A 401 9.99 18.07 17.14
CA LYS A 401 8.91 18.68 17.91
C LYS A 401 8.90 18.16 19.33
N LYS A 402 8.91 19.09 20.27
CA LYS A 402 8.72 18.82 21.70
C LYS A 402 7.63 19.73 22.23
N THR A 403 6.70 19.15 22.94
CA THR A 403 5.64 19.85 23.67
C THR A 403 5.84 19.66 25.18
N ALA A 404 5.00 20.27 25.99
CA ALA A 404 5.04 20.06 27.43
C ALA A 404 4.72 18.60 27.83
N GLN A 405 3.98 17.88 26.98
CA GLN A 405 3.44 16.55 27.29
C GLN A 405 4.15 15.43 26.52
N TYR A 406 4.76 15.72 25.38
CA TYR A 406 5.30 14.69 24.48
C TYR A 406 6.52 15.19 23.70
N THR A 407 7.52 14.30 23.53
CA THR A 407 8.62 14.50 22.61
C THR A 407 8.44 13.57 21.43
N TYR A 408 8.20 14.14 20.25
CA TYR A 408 8.03 13.37 19.02
C TYR A 408 9.36 12.76 18.58
N LEU A 409 9.28 11.60 17.95
CA LEU A 409 10.41 11.02 17.25
C LEU A 409 10.76 11.86 16.03
N ASP A 410 12.02 11.84 15.64
CA ASP A 410 12.55 12.56 14.49
C ASP A 410 13.60 11.73 13.74
N TYR A 411 14.30 12.33 12.80
CA TYR A 411 15.33 11.67 12.00
C TYR A 411 16.77 12.01 12.43
N LEU A 412 16.94 12.61 13.59
CA LEU A 412 18.29 12.91 14.12
C LEU A 412 19.17 11.64 14.22
N PRO A 413 20.49 11.79 14.01
CA PRO A 413 21.26 13.02 13.73
C PRO A 413 21.18 13.54 12.29
N HIS A 414 20.36 12.95 11.45
CA HIS A 414 20.17 13.31 10.05
C HIS A 414 19.11 14.41 9.89
N GLY A 415 19.07 15.00 8.70
CA GLY A 415 18.05 15.99 8.34
C GLY A 415 16.69 15.35 7.99
N PRO A 416 15.63 16.19 7.86
CA PRO A 416 14.29 15.69 7.54
C PRO A 416 14.19 14.98 6.19
N ASN A 417 15.16 15.16 5.29
CA ASN A 417 15.22 14.52 3.97
C ASN A 417 15.75 13.09 3.97
N LEU A 418 16.27 12.55 5.08
CA LEU A 418 16.99 11.29 5.13
C LEU A 418 16.31 10.17 4.33
N TYR A 419 15.01 9.94 4.56
CA TYR A 419 14.31 8.82 3.94
C TYR A 419 13.98 9.06 2.47
N LEU A 420 13.87 10.30 2.02
CA LEU A 420 13.76 10.67 0.61
C LEU A 420 15.09 10.42 -0.11
N GLU A 421 16.21 10.80 0.51
CA GLU A 421 17.56 10.58 -0.01
C GLU A 421 17.92 9.08 -0.10
N LEU A 422 17.58 8.31 0.94
CA LEU A 422 17.75 6.86 0.92
C LEU A 422 16.88 6.20 -0.17
N THR A 423 15.65 6.66 -0.33
CA THR A 423 14.76 6.17 -1.39
C THR A 423 15.34 6.44 -2.77
N HIS A 424 15.84 7.65 -3.02
CA HIS A 424 16.53 8.02 -4.28
C HIS A 424 17.74 7.12 -4.55
N LYS A 425 18.64 6.99 -3.59
CA LYS A 425 19.83 6.11 -3.69
C LYS A 425 19.44 4.67 -4.10
N TRP A 426 18.41 4.13 -3.47
CA TRP A 426 17.97 2.76 -3.74
C TRP A 426 17.14 2.64 -5.02
N ALA A 427 16.44 3.69 -5.45
CA ALA A 427 15.80 3.75 -6.77
C ALA A 427 16.81 3.65 -7.90
N GLU A 428 17.94 4.37 -7.79
CA GLU A 428 19.06 4.24 -8.75
C GLU A 428 19.69 2.85 -8.73
N HIS A 429 19.89 2.29 -7.53
CA HIS A 429 20.43 0.95 -7.39
C HIS A 429 19.50 -0.09 -8.02
N PHE A 430 18.20 0.02 -7.81
CA PHE A 430 17.19 -0.86 -8.41
C PHE A 430 17.21 -0.78 -9.94
N CYS A 431 17.33 0.41 -10.54
CA CYS A 431 17.47 0.55 -11.99
C CYS A 431 18.69 -0.22 -12.51
N LYS A 432 19.86 -0.02 -11.88
CA LYS A 432 21.12 -0.68 -12.28
C LYS A 432 21.04 -2.20 -12.15
N GLU A 433 20.48 -2.71 -11.05
CA GLU A 433 20.29 -4.15 -10.85
C GLU A 433 19.34 -4.73 -11.92
N LYS A 434 18.22 -4.05 -12.22
CA LYS A 434 17.28 -4.51 -13.25
C LYS A 434 17.95 -4.59 -14.65
N GLU A 435 18.78 -3.65 -15.00
CA GLU A 435 19.54 -3.70 -16.25
C GLU A 435 20.44 -4.95 -16.32
N GLN A 436 21.11 -5.30 -15.21
CA GLN A 436 21.94 -6.50 -15.12
C GLN A 436 21.15 -7.80 -15.19
N TRP A 437 19.93 -7.83 -14.64
CA TRP A 437 19.08 -9.03 -14.70
C TRP A 437 18.60 -9.33 -16.12
N LEU A 438 18.64 -8.34 -17.02
CA LEU A 438 18.18 -8.43 -18.41
C LEU A 438 19.27 -8.85 -19.39
N MET A 439 20.57 -8.72 -18.98
CA MET A 439 21.72 -9.17 -19.75
C MET A 439 21.98 -10.67 -19.54
#